data_d12ead24ed175d9a19a207e43f27db50
#
_entry.id   d12ead24ed175d9a19a207e43f27db50
#
_cell.length_a   1.000
_cell.length_b   1.000
_cell.length_c   1.000
_cell.angle_alpha   90.00
_cell.angle_beta   90.00
_cell.angle_gamma   90.00
#
_symmetry.space_group_name_H-M   'P 1'
#
loop_
_entity.id
_entity.type
_entity.pdbx_description
1 polymer ?
#
loop_
_entity_poly.entity_id
_entity_poly.type
_entity_poly.pdbx_seq_one_letter_code
_entity_poly.pdbx_strand_id
1 'polypeptide(L)'
;MNGGPSPYYDVEAITRGAQAGEHRHLIGGLWEEMGAHQLDFLISRGLRPEHRLLDIGCGSLRLGVRAIAWLEPGGYFGTDLSQALIDAGYAAELDDALRARAPRSHFAVNDDFDFGFLPQPVDFAIAQSVFTHLPLNHLRRCLARLKGAMRSGGQ
;
A
#
# COMPACT_ATOMS: atom_id res chain seq x y z
N MET A 1 7.91 21.59 -19.03
CA MET A 1 7.45 20.56 -18.08
C MET A 1 7.41 19.24 -18.85
N ASN A 2 8.42 18.39 -18.65
CA ASN A 2 8.55 17.13 -19.37
C ASN A 2 7.59 16.10 -18.74
N GLY A 3 6.41 15.96 -19.32
CA GLY A 3 5.44 14.95 -18.96
C GLY A 3 5.78 13.59 -19.58
N GLY A 4 6.92 13.03 -19.21
CA GLY A 4 7.19 11.61 -19.46
C GLY A 4 6.29 10.72 -18.59
N PRO A 5 6.10 9.44 -18.95
CA PRO A 5 5.37 8.49 -18.09
C PRO A 5 6.05 8.45 -16.72
N SER A 6 5.24 8.29 -15.67
CA SER A 6 5.76 8.16 -14.30
C SER A 6 6.86 7.10 -14.24
N PRO A 7 7.96 7.33 -13.50
CA PRO A 7 9.03 6.33 -13.33
C PRO A 7 8.54 4.99 -12.77
N TYR A 8 7.37 4.97 -12.15
CA TYR A 8 6.72 3.74 -11.67
C TYR A 8 6.19 2.82 -12.79
N TYR A 9 6.12 3.30 -14.05
CA TYR A 9 5.81 2.48 -15.21
C TYR A 9 7.04 1.79 -15.83
N ASP A 10 8.27 2.15 -15.40
CA ASP A 10 9.48 1.42 -15.78
C ASP A 10 9.63 0.16 -14.91
N VAL A 11 8.83 -0.85 -15.25
CA VAL A 11 8.77 -2.13 -14.53
C VAL A 11 10.13 -2.81 -14.45
N GLU A 12 10.96 -2.71 -15.51
CA GLU A 12 12.28 -3.33 -15.54
C GLU A 12 13.25 -2.63 -14.56
N ALA A 13 13.27 -1.30 -14.55
CA ALA A 13 14.12 -0.54 -13.61
C ALA A 13 13.72 -0.81 -12.16
N ILE A 14 12.42 -0.81 -11.86
CA ILE A 14 11.90 -1.13 -10.52
C ILE A 14 12.26 -2.55 -10.12
N THR A 15 12.10 -3.51 -11.02
CA THR A 15 12.44 -4.92 -10.73
C THR A 15 13.92 -5.09 -10.44
N ARG A 16 14.80 -4.48 -11.25
CA ARG A 16 16.25 -4.54 -11.02
C ARG A 16 16.64 -3.91 -9.67
N GLY A 17 16.11 -2.73 -9.34
CA GLY A 17 16.40 -2.05 -8.09
C GLY A 17 15.86 -2.82 -6.87
N ALA A 18 14.67 -3.39 -6.97
CA ALA A 18 14.09 -4.23 -5.91
C ALA A 18 14.95 -5.48 -5.66
N GLN A 19 15.42 -6.15 -6.74
CA GLN A 19 16.34 -7.30 -6.65
C GLN A 19 17.72 -6.93 -6.10
N ALA A 20 18.18 -5.70 -6.33
CA ALA A 20 19.42 -5.17 -5.76
C ALA A 20 19.29 -4.75 -4.29
N GLY A 21 18.12 -4.89 -3.66
CA GLY A 21 17.88 -4.48 -2.28
C GLY A 21 17.60 -2.99 -2.10
N GLU A 22 17.37 -2.25 -3.18
CA GLU A 22 17.13 -0.79 -3.16
C GLU A 22 15.63 -0.42 -2.98
N HIS A 23 14.78 -1.39 -2.61
CA HIS A 23 13.33 -1.22 -2.54
C HIS A 23 12.89 -0.07 -1.64
N ARG A 24 13.62 0.23 -0.54
CA ARG A 24 13.33 1.38 0.33
C ARG A 24 13.61 2.71 -0.37
N HIS A 25 14.66 2.77 -1.20
CA HIS A 25 15.01 3.95 -1.97
C HIS A 25 14.01 4.21 -3.12
N LEU A 26 13.59 3.15 -3.79
CA LEU A 26 12.65 3.22 -4.91
C LEU A 26 11.30 3.86 -4.54
N ILE A 27 10.86 3.73 -3.29
CA ILE A 27 9.63 4.35 -2.79
C ILE A 27 9.85 5.71 -2.12
N GLY A 28 11.00 6.36 -2.38
CA GLY A 28 11.31 7.72 -1.93
C GLY A 28 12.06 7.81 -0.60
N GLY A 29 12.62 6.72 -0.09
CA GLY A 29 13.41 6.73 1.16
C GLY A 29 12.61 7.15 2.40
N LEU A 30 13.28 7.83 3.35
CA LEU A 30 12.69 8.29 4.62
C LEU A 30 11.85 7.20 5.31
N TRP A 31 12.41 5.98 5.33
CA TRP A 31 11.68 4.75 5.69
C TRP A 31 11.06 4.82 7.08
N GLU A 32 11.86 5.20 8.06
CA GLU A 32 11.41 5.23 9.45
C GLU A 32 10.44 6.39 9.69
N GLU A 33 10.82 7.59 9.29
CA GLU A 33 10.07 8.82 9.53
C GLU A 33 8.70 8.79 8.83
N MET A 34 8.70 8.46 7.54
CA MET A 34 7.45 8.44 6.77
C MET A 34 6.54 7.29 7.16
N GLY A 35 7.11 6.11 7.46
CA GLY A 35 6.32 4.98 7.93
C GLY A 35 5.63 5.27 9.27
N ALA A 36 6.36 5.87 10.21
CA ALA A 36 5.79 6.31 11.49
C ALA A 36 4.72 7.41 11.29
N HIS A 37 5.06 8.44 10.51
CA HIS A 37 4.12 9.55 10.23
C HIS A 37 2.81 9.07 9.60
N GLN A 38 2.86 8.13 8.66
CA GLN A 38 1.66 7.56 8.02
C GLN A 38 0.76 6.84 9.04
N LEU A 39 1.34 6.03 9.92
CA LEU A 39 0.59 5.33 10.96
C LEU A 39 0.00 6.31 11.98
N ASP A 40 0.81 7.26 12.49
CA ASP A 40 0.38 8.27 13.46
C ASP A 40 -0.77 9.14 12.89
N PHE A 41 -0.68 9.50 11.60
CA PHE A 41 -1.75 10.21 10.91
C PHE A 41 -3.04 9.39 10.92
N LEU A 42 -3.00 8.11 10.53
CA LEU A 42 -4.17 7.24 10.52
C LEU A 42 -4.78 7.06 11.91
N ILE A 43 -3.95 6.88 12.94
CA ILE A 43 -4.39 6.80 14.35
C ILE A 43 -5.06 8.13 14.77
N SER A 44 -4.48 9.27 14.41
CA SER A 44 -5.08 10.59 14.68
C SER A 44 -6.43 10.78 14.00
N ARG A 45 -6.66 10.07 12.86
CA ARG A 45 -7.96 10.05 12.16
C ARG A 45 -8.94 9.01 12.71
N GLY A 46 -8.55 8.27 13.75
CA GLY A 46 -9.40 7.30 14.43
C GLY A 46 -9.20 5.86 14.03
N LEU A 47 -8.09 5.52 13.33
CA LEU A 47 -7.73 4.12 13.10
C LEU A 47 -7.52 3.44 14.46
N ARG A 48 -8.11 2.25 14.64
CA ARG A 48 -8.00 1.43 15.84
C ARG A 48 -7.53 0.01 15.46
N PRO A 49 -6.95 -0.74 16.42
CA PRO A 49 -6.42 -2.09 16.15
C PRO A 49 -7.42 -3.05 15.47
N GLU A 50 -8.69 -2.97 15.81
CA GLU A 50 -9.75 -3.81 15.26
C GLU A 50 -10.24 -3.40 13.86
N HIS A 51 -9.77 -2.27 13.32
CA HIS A 51 -10.16 -1.80 11.99
C HIS A 51 -9.40 -2.53 10.88
N ARG A 52 -9.97 -2.48 9.67
CA ARG A 52 -9.33 -2.90 8.44
C ARG A 52 -8.82 -1.72 7.64
N LEU A 53 -7.58 -1.80 7.22
CA LEU A 53 -6.88 -0.78 6.45
C LEU A 53 -6.53 -1.31 5.06
N LEU A 54 -6.85 -0.55 4.02
CA LEU A 54 -6.37 -0.74 2.65
C LEU A 54 -5.29 0.30 2.33
N ASP A 55 -4.10 -0.16 2.01
CA ASP A 55 -2.96 0.66 1.57
C ASP A 55 -2.84 0.58 0.04
N ILE A 56 -3.24 1.66 -0.64
CA ILE A 56 -3.23 1.78 -2.11
C ILE A 56 -1.90 2.38 -2.53
N GLY A 57 -1.11 1.64 -3.31
CA GLY A 57 0.27 1.98 -3.61
C GLY A 57 1.17 1.66 -2.41
N CYS A 58 1.02 0.46 -1.85
CA CYS A 58 1.74 0.03 -0.65
C CYS A 58 3.26 -0.10 -0.86
N GLY A 59 3.73 -0.11 -2.11
CA GLY A 59 5.14 -0.23 -2.47
C GLY A 59 5.80 -1.44 -1.81
N SER A 60 6.95 -1.21 -1.20
CA SER A 60 7.68 -2.23 -0.43
C SER A 60 7.30 -2.25 1.06
N LEU A 61 6.07 -1.87 1.42
CA LEU A 61 5.45 -1.98 2.75
C LEU A 61 6.00 -1.03 3.82
N ARG A 62 6.39 0.18 3.46
CA ARG A 62 6.89 1.18 4.42
C ARG A 62 5.90 1.47 5.55
N LEU A 63 4.62 1.71 5.23
CA LEU A 63 3.52 1.77 6.20
C LEU A 63 3.20 0.36 6.70
N GLY A 64 3.19 -0.62 5.80
CA GLY A 64 2.73 -1.99 6.04
C GLY A 64 3.38 -2.64 7.25
N VAL A 65 4.71 -2.56 7.39
CA VAL A 65 5.45 -3.13 8.54
C VAL A 65 4.86 -2.67 9.87
N ARG A 66 4.57 -1.37 9.99
CA ARG A 66 4.04 -0.77 11.22
C ARG A 66 2.56 -1.06 11.42
N ALA A 67 1.79 -0.92 10.33
CA ALA A 67 0.35 -1.12 10.39
C ALA A 67 -0.02 -2.58 10.67
N ILE A 68 0.70 -3.55 10.10
CA ILE A 68 0.50 -4.99 10.37
C ILE A 68 0.80 -5.31 11.85
N ALA A 69 1.86 -4.70 12.41
CA ALA A 69 2.21 -4.89 13.82
C ALA A 69 1.14 -4.29 14.76
N TRP A 70 0.54 -3.16 14.38
CA TRP A 70 -0.39 -2.40 15.20
C TRP A 70 -1.84 -2.90 15.11
N LEU A 71 -2.31 -3.24 13.90
CA LEU A 71 -3.67 -3.76 13.67
C LEU A 71 -3.80 -5.19 14.20
N GLU A 72 -5.01 -5.64 14.47
CA GLU A 72 -5.29 -7.05 14.73
C GLU A 72 -4.91 -7.93 13.52
N PRO A 73 -4.59 -9.23 13.74
CA PRO A 73 -4.29 -10.13 12.63
C PRO A 73 -5.40 -10.13 11.57
N GLY A 74 -5.01 -9.97 10.31
CA GLY A 74 -5.96 -9.89 9.20
C GLY A 74 -6.49 -8.49 8.92
N GLY A 75 -6.02 -7.44 9.62
CA GLY A 75 -6.51 -6.07 9.47
C GLY A 75 -5.85 -5.26 8.36
N TYR A 76 -4.70 -5.68 7.81
CA TYR A 76 -3.99 -4.94 6.78
C TYR A 76 -4.10 -5.59 5.40
N PHE A 77 -4.37 -4.76 4.38
CA PHE A 77 -4.41 -5.15 2.96
C PHE A 77 -3.62 -4.12 2.15
N GLY A 78 -2.84 -4.60 1.18
CA GLY A 78 -2.01 -3.75 0.33
C GLY A 78 -2.22 -4.04 -1.16
N THR A 79 -2.19 -3.00 -1.97
CA THR A 79 -2.16 -3.15 -3.43
C THR A 79 -1.14 -2.19 -4.05
N ASP A 80 -0.45 -2.65 -5.07
CA ASP A 80 0.53 -1.85 -5.82
C ASP A 80 0.53 -2.26 -7.29
N LEU A 81 1.10 -1.42 -8.14
CA LEU A 81 1.35 -1.71 -9.56
C LEU A 81 2.51 -2.71 -9.73
N SER A 82 3.47 -2.70 -8.80
CA SER A 82 4.71 -3.46 -8.89
C SER A 82 4.70 -4.71 -8.02
N GLN A 83 4.63 -5.89 -8.66
CA GLN A 83 4.86 -7.17 -8.00
C GLN A 83 6.22 -7.21 -7.29
N ALA A 84 7.27 -6.68 -7.94
CA ALA A 84 8.63 -6.72 -7.41
C ALA A 84 8.78 -5.92 -6.11
N LEU A 85 8.10 -4.77 -5.98
CA LEU A 85 8.11 -4.00 -4.73
C LEU A 85 7.39 -4.73 -3.61
N ILE A 86 6.19 -5.27 -3.88
CA ILE A 86 5.46 -6.06 -2.89
C ILE A 86 6.29 -7.27 -2.44
N ASP A 87 6.91 -8.00 -3.37
CA ASP A 87 7.72 -9.19 -3.06
C ASP A 87 8.96 -8.83 -2.23
N ALA A 88 9.66 -7.75 -2.60
CA ALA A 88 10.81 -7.26 -1.84
C ALA A 88 10.42 -6.86 -0.41
N GLY A 89 9.35 -6.08 -0.25
CA GLY A 89 8.83 -5.71 1.06
C GLY A 89 8.40 -6.90 1.90
N TYR A 90 7.65 -7.82 1.30
CA TYR A 90 7.18 -9.02 1.98
C TYR A 90 8.33 -9.93 2.44
N ALA A 91 9.38 -10.08 1.62
CA ALA A 91 10.52 -10.93 1.92
C ALA A 91 11.52 -10.28 2.89
N ALA A 92 11.80 -8.98 2.74
CA ALA A 92 12.85 -8.30 3.48
C ALA A 92 12.36 -7.62 4.76
N GLU A 93 11.10 -7.15 4.79
CA GLU A 93 10.61 -6.29 5.86
C GLU A 93 9.66 -7.00 6.84
N LEU A 94 9.03 -8.11 6.43
CA LEU A 94 8.15 -8.87 7.30
C LEU A 94 8.86 -10.11 7.83
N ASP A 95 8.91 -10.25 9.15
CA ASP A 95 9.26 -11.51 9.79
C ASP A 95 8.10 -12.52 9.76
N ASP A 96 8.31 -13.72 10.25
CA ASP A 96 7.30 -14.78 10.22
C ASP A 96 6.04 -14.42 11.05
N ALA A 97 6.20 -13.65 12.12
CA ALA A 97 5.08 -13.19 12.95
C ALA A 97 4.20 -12.19 12.18
N LEU A 98 4.79 -11.23 11.48
CA LEU A 98 4.07 -10.27 10.66
C LEU A 98 3.44 -10.93 9.43
N ARG A 99 4.14 -11.89 8.79
CA ARG A 99 3.58 -12.68 7.67
C ARG A 99 2.37 -13.50 8.10
N ALA A 100 2.36 -14.05 9.31
CA ALA A 100 1.20 -14.75 9.85
C ALA A 100 0.00 -13.82 10.06
N ARG A 101 0.24 -12.53 10.37
CA ARG A 101 -0.81 -11.50 10.56
C ARG A 101 -1.34 -10.94 9.22
N ALA A 102 -0.51 -10.89 8.19
CA ALA A 102 -0.87 -10.44 6.85
C ALA A 102 -0.29 -11.43 5.80
N PRO A 103 -0.98 -12.55 5.55
CA PRO A 103 -0.53 -13.55 4.58
C PRO A 103 -0.51 -12.99 3.16
N ARG A 104 0.21 -13.67 2.26
CA ARG A 104 0.41 -13.21 0.88
C ARG A 104 -0.88 -12.88 0.11
N SER A 105 -1.98 -13.53 0.44
CA SER A 105 -3.31 -13.26 -0.11
C SER A 105 -3.89 -11.89 0.24
N HIS A 106 -3.29 -11.17 1.20
CA HIS A 106 -3.67 -9.80 1.54
C HIS A 106 -3.06 -8.75 0.61
N PHE A 107 -2.24 -9.17 -0.34
CA PHE A 107 -1.56 -8.28 -1.27
C PHE A 107 -1.94 -8.60 -2.71
N ALA A 108 -2.33 -7.57 -3.45
CA ALA A 108 -2.72 -7.69 -4.85
C ALA A 108 -1.92 -6.73 -5.73
N VAL A 109 -1.55 -7.20 -6.91
CA VAL A 109 -1.02 -6.35 -7.97
C VAL A 109 -2.15 -5.97 -8.91
N ASN A 110 -2.41 -4.69 -9.07
CA ASN A 110 -3.36 -4.21 -10.06
C ASN A 110 -3.07 -2.77 -10.49
N ASP A 111 -3.47 -2.43 -11.69
CA ASP A 111 -3.29 -1.11 -12.32
C ASP A 111 -4.62 -0.37 -12.54
N ASP A 112 -5.73 -0.98 -12.14
CA ASP A 112 -7.09 -0.47 -12.40
C ASP A 112 -7.92 -0.21 -11.13
N PHE A 113 -7.31 -0.34 -9.94
CA PHE A 113 -7.96 -0.20 -8.63
C PHE A 113 -9.07 -1.23 -8.39
N ASP A 114 -8.85 -2.48 -8.82
CA ASP A 114 -9.72 -3.58 -8.46
C ASP A 114 -9.45 -4.01 -7.01
N PHE A 115 -10.45 -3.86 -6.16
CA PHE A 115 -10.41 -4.23 -4.74
C PHE A 115 -11.16 -5.53 -4.45
N GLY A 116 -11.45 -6.33 -5.49
CA GLY A 116 -12.14 -7.62 -5.36
C GLY A 116 -11.39 -8.69 -4.57
N PHE A 117 -10.10 -8.47 -4.29
CA PHE A 117 -9.30 -9.36 -3.43
C PHE A 117 -9.60 -9.18 -1.92
N LEU A 118 -10.29 -8.11 -1.54
CA LEU A 118 -10.67 -7.86 -0.14
C LEU A 118 -11.77 -8.84 0.28
N PRO A 119 -11.60 -9.56 1.39
CA PRO A 119 -12.62 -10.51 1.87
C PRO A 119 -13.86 -9.82 2.42
N GLN A 120 -13.74 -8.57 2.85
CA GLN A 120 -14.81 -7.74 3.42
C GLN A 120 -14.45 -6.26 3.23
N PRO A 121 -15.44 -5.35 3.30
CA PRO A 121 -15.20 -3.92 3.26
C PRO A 121 -14.25 -3.45 4.36
N VAL A 122 -13.40 -2.47 4.03
CA VAL A 122 -12.42 -1.87 4.94
C VAL A 122 -12.97 -0.62 5.64
N ASP A 123 -12.39 -0.28 6.79
CA ASP A 123 -12.77 0.89 7.59
C ASP A 123 -11.98 2.13 7.16
N PHE A 124 -10.72 1.92 6.76
CA PHE A 124 -9.79 2.96 6.30
C PHE A 124 -9.13 2.59 4.99
N ALA A 125 -8.90 3.59 4.14
CA ALA A 125 -8.05 3.47 2.96
C ALA A 125 -7.09 4.64 2.89
N ILE A 126 -5.83 4.38 2.55
CA ILE A 126 -4.80 5.38 2.35
C ILE A 126 -4.18 5.23 0.97
N ALA A 127 -3.86 6.35 0.31
CA ALA A 127 -3.14 6.40 -0.96
C ALA A 127 -2.06 7.48 -0.86
N GLN A 128 -0.90 7.13 -0.31
CA GLN A 128 0.21 8.06 -0.12
C GLN A 128 1.03 8.21 -1.39
N SER A 129 1.13 9.44 -1.91
CA SER A 129 1.94 9.81 -3.10
C SER A 129 1.58 9.05 -4.40
N VAL A 130 0.41 8.41 -4.47
CA VAL A 130 -0.03 7.67 -5.66
C VAL A 130 -0.49 8.63 -6.76
N PHE A 131 -1.39 9.55 -6.43
CA PHE A 131 -2.03 10.43 -7.42
C PHE A 131 -1.20 11.65 -7.80
N THR A 132 -0.05 11.87 -7.18
CA THR A 132 0.94 12.87 -7.60
C THR A 132 1.62 12.49 -8.92
N HIS A 133 1.55 11.22 -9.30
CA HIS A 133 2.21 10.64 -10.48
C HIS A 133 1.22 10.10 -11.52
N LEU A 134 -0.08 10.16 -11.24
CA LEU A 134 -1.13 9.60 -12.09
C LEU A 134 -2.07 10.68 -12.65
N PRO A 135 -2.61 10.49 -13.86
CA PRO A 135 -3.66 11.35 -14.39
C PRO A 135 -4.89 11.39 -13.50
N LEU A 136 -5.62 12.51 -13.50
CA LEU A 136 -6.80 12.75 -12.66
C LEU A 136 -7.89 11.65 -12.81
N ASN A 137 -7.99 11.07 -13.98
CA ASN A 137 -8.96 9.98 -14.20
C ASN A 137 -8.68 8.76 -13.33
N HIS A 138 -7.43 8.48 -12.96
CA HIS A 138 -7.08 7.37 -12.05
C HIS A 138 -7.61 7.65 -10.64
N LEU A 139 -7.50 8.89 -10.15
CA LEU A 139 -8.11 9.28 -8.88
C LEU A 139 -9.64 9.07 -8.92
N ARG A 140 -10.31 9.52 -9.98
CA ARG A 140 -11.76 9.34 -10.12
C ARG A 140 -12.16 7.86 -10.15
N ARG A 141 -11.41 7.03 -10.88
CA ARG A 141 -11.62 5.58 -10.95
C ARG A 141 -11.43 4.93 -9.59
N CYS A 142 -10.33 5.25 -8.90
CA CYS A 142 -10.06 4.75 -7.56
C CYS A 142 -11.20 5.07 -6.60
N LEU A 143 -11.63 6.34 -6.51
CA LEU A 143 -12.72 6.76 -5.63
C LEU A 143 -14.04 6.07 -5.96
N ALA A 144 -14.35 5.89 -7.25
CA ALA A 144 -15.55 5.17 -7.67
C ALA A 144 -15.54 3.70 -7.20
N ARG A 145 -14.39 3.03 -7.28
CA ARG A 145 -14.25 1.64 -6.86
C ARG A 145 -14.16 1.49 -5.34
N LEU A 146 -13.51 2.44 -4.66
CA LEU A 146 -13.44 2.48 -3.20
C LEU A 146 -14.83 2.52 -2.54
N LYS A 147 -15.81 3.17 -3.17
CA LYS A 147 -17.18 3.22 -2.64
C LYS A 147 -17.77 1.84 -2.36
N GLY A 148 -17.43 0.83 -3.18
CA GLY A 148 -17.86 -0.55 -2.98
C GLY A 148 -16.97 -1.37 -2.02
N ALA A 149 -15.75 -0.90 -1.78
CA ALA A 149 -14.75 -1.56 -0.95
C ALA A 149 -14.70 -1.03 0.49
N MET A 150 -15.34 0.10 0.77
CA MET A 150 -15.37 0.74 2.09
C MET A 150 -16.64 0.41 2.86
N ARG A 151 -16.54 0.32 4.17
CA ARG A 151 -17.71 0.33 5.05
C ARG A 151 -18.45 1.67 4.98
N SER A 152 -19.73 1.66 5.30
CA SER A 152 -20.47 2.91 5.53
C SER A 152 -19.82 3.71 6.65
N GLY A 153 -19.46 4.97 6.39
CA GLY A 153 -18.74 5.83 7.33
C GLY A 153 -17.23 5.57 7.39
N GLY A 154 -16.67 4.70 6.56
CA GLY A 154 -15.21 4.52 6.43
C GLY A 154 -14.51 5.78 5.91
N GLN A 155 -13.22 5.92 6.22
CA GLN A 155 -12.39 7.09 5.90
C GLN A 155 -11.23 6.73 4.97
#